data_ce58a557380470572516e826245eebba
#
_entry.id   ce58a557380470572516e826245eebba
#
_cell.length_a   1.000
_cell.length_b   1.000
_cell.length_c   1.000
_cell.angle_alpha   90.00
_cell.angle_beta   90.00
_cell.angle_gamma   90.00
#
_symmetry.space_group_name_H-M   'P 1'
#
loop_
_entity.id
_entity.type
_entity.pdbx_description
1 polymer ?
#
loop_
_entity_poly.entity_id
_entity_poly.type
_entity_poly.pdbx_seq_one_letter_code
_entity_poly.pdbx_strand_id
1 'polypeptide(L)'
;MTVMAKGKNLNLTAEDRARRKRYLFATFMTCVILALIGGTLHVVQLGANRMADMRKAATYDLKEESARIRAAGEDITLHAAHEANMHHVSGYSVADADNLLTKDEWAELNSMIQIPAGSFTMGTNYERADPQDRPLHTVSLPPYWMDKYLVTNAQYARFVIATSHRPPLNWKNGVIPDGEKMRPVTMITWYDATAYAKWAGKRLPTEAEWEKAARGTDGRRWPWGDKMEPERLNTYYNKGSATNVNTYPNGASPYGVMDMAGNVDEWTVDDFAPYPGGDAPVDLFQGKIPVATNEKDKAMKVVDMVPTTLKGKYKVLRGGSWKGDPFSTATYHRKPDWANYASDFYGFRCASDAPIQGKGK
;
A
#
# COMPACT_ATOMS: atom_id res chain seq x y z
N MET A 1 67.56 -12.96 -37.21
CA MET A 1 67.65 -11.63 -37.86
C MET A 1 66.38 -10.83 -37.45
N THR A 2 66.57 -9.99 -36.44
CA THR A 2 65.48 -9.21 -35.87
C THR A 2 65.50 -7.79 -36.44
N VAL A 3 64.53 -7.45 -37.26
CA VAL A 3 64.42 -6.11 -37.82
C VAL A 3 63.63 -5.24 -36.82
N MET A 4 64.33 -4.41 -36.08
CA MET A 4 63.74 -3.32 -35.28
C MET A 4 63.28 -2.22 -36.23
N ALA A 5 61.98 -1.99 -36.28
CA ALA A 5 61.37 -0.84 -36.93
C ALA A 5 61.65 0.43 -36.09
N LYS A 6 62.56 1.29 -36.61
CA LYS A 6 62.78 2.64 -36.04
C LYS A 6 61.50 3.48 -36.14
N GLY A 7 60.88 3.80 -35.01
CA GLY A 7 59.81 4.77 -34.92
C GLY A 7 60.27 6.16 -35.39
N LYS A 8 59.65 6.69 -36.44
CA LYS A 8 59.81 8.07 -36.88
C LYS A 8 59.23 9.00 -35.80
N ASN A 9 60.10 9.73 -35.10
CA ASN A 9 59.71 10.88 -34.30
C ASN A 9 59.18 11.96 -35.26
N LEU A 10 57.87 12.03 -35.42
CA LEU A 10 57.18 13.11 -36.10
C LEU A 10 57.22 14.34 -35.17
N ASN A 11 58.11 15.31 -35.47
CA ASN A 11 58.09 16.64 -34.83
C ASN A 11 56.82 17.37 -35.28
N LEU A 12 55.76 17.17 -34.55
CA LEU A 12 54.46 17.84 -34.75
C LEU A 12 54.63 19.32 -34.43
N THR A 13 54.11 20.17 -35.29
CA THR A 13 54.06 21.64 -35.04
C THR A 13 53.16 21.93 -33.83
N ALA A 14 53.29 23.13 -33.26
CA ALA A 14 52.42 23.56 -32.14
C ALA A 14 50.94 23.53 -32.54
N GLU A 15 50.62 23.85 -33.79
CA GLU A 15 49.27 23.79 -34.35
C GLU A 15 48.75 22.34 -34.46
N ASP A 16 49.56 21.40 -34.93
CA ASP A 16 49.21 19.98 -35.04
C ASP A 16 48.96 19.38 -33.64
N ARG A 17 49.73 19.75 -32.66
CA ARG A 17 49.53 19.35 -31.26
C ARG A 17 48.23 19.89 -30.70
N ALA A 18 47.88 21.16 -30.98
CA ALA A 18 46.64 21.79 -30.56
C ALA A 18 45.41 21.14 -31.25
N ARG A 19 45.55 20.85 -32.59
CA ARG A 19 44.52 20.19 -33.37
C ARG A 19 44.29 18.78 -32.86
N ARG A 20 45.33 18.01 -32.56
CA ARG A 20 45.26 16.67 -32.00
C ARG A 20 44.59 16.66 -30.59
N LYS A 21 44.91 17.62 -29.75
CA LYS A 21 44.24 17.80 -28.45
C LYS A 21 42.76 18.07 -28.60
N ARG A 22 42.36 18.93 -29.54
CA ARG A 22 40.92 19.21 -29.81
C ARG A 22 40.18 17.99 -30.28
N TYR A 23 40.76 17.18 -31.20
CA TYR A 23 40.17 15.92 -31.67
C TYR A 23 40.07 14.90 -30.54
N LEU A 24 41.08 14.71 -29.73
CA LEU A 24 41.05 13.78 -28.60
C LEU A 24 40.00 14.22 -27.56
N PHE A 25 39.90 15.52 -27.30
CA PHE A 25 38.86 16.03 -26.39
C PHE A 25 37.46 15.85 -26.96
N ALA A 26 37.25 16.15 -28.25
CA ALA A 26 35.98 15.92 -28.91
C ALA A 26 35.57 14.44 -28.89
N THR A 27 36.51 13.53 -29.23
CA THR A 27 36.27 12.08 -29.16
C THR A 27 35.92 11.62 -27.75
N PHE A 28 36.65 12.10 -26.73
CA PHE A 28 36.37 11.79 -25.33
C PHE A 28 34.98 12.26 -24.92
N MET A 29 34.63 13.52 -25.25
CA MET A 29 33.30 14.05 -24.95
C MET A 29 32.19 13.27 -25.65
N THR A 30 32.40 12.86 -26.90
CA THR A 30 31.43 12.03 -27.61
C THR A 30 31.25 10.67 -26.91
N CYS A 31 32.34 10.02 -26.50
CA CYS A 31 32.24 8.78 -25.72
C CYS A 31 31.50 8.94 -24.38
N VAL A 32 31.76 10.03 -23.69
CA VAL A 32 31.06 10.35 -22.43
C VAL A 32 29.56 10.55 -22.65
N ILE A 33 29.19 11.32 -23.70
CA ILE A 33 27.79 11.53 -24.06
C ILE A 33 27.10 10.22 -24.44
N LEU A 34 27.76 9.38 -25.25
CA LEU A 34 27.21 8.07 -25.63
C LEU A 34 27.07 7.13 -24.42
N ALA A 35 28.03 7.16 -23.49
CA ALA A 35 27.92 6.40 -22.24
C ALA A 35 26.79 6.87 -21.35
N LEU A 36 26.58 8.20 -21.24
CA LEU A 36 25.46 8.77 -20.50
C LEU A 36 24.11 8.41 -21.13
N ILE A 37 23.99 8.54 -22.46
CA ILE A 37 22.77 8.14 -23.20
C ILE A 37 22.52 6.64 -23.02
N GLY A 38 23.53 5.80 -23.20
CA GLY A 38 23.43 4.34 -23.02
C GLY A 38 23.06 3.98 -21.58
N GLY A 39 23.65 4.65 -20.60
CA GLY A 39 23.32 4.46 -19.18
C GLY A 39 21.86 4.84 -18.86
N THR A 40 21.40 5.99 -19.35
CA THR A 40 20.01 6.43 -19.14
C THR A 40 19.01 5.50 -19.85
N LEU A 41 19.30 5.09 -21.09
CA LEU A 41 18.47 4.11 -21.82
C LEU A 41 18.42 2.77 -21.08
N HIS A 42 19.56 2.31 -20.55
CA HIS A 42 19.61 1.08 -19.77
C HIS A 42 18.77 1.16 -18.48
N VAL A 43 18.85 2.26 -17.74
CA VAL A 43 18.04 2.48 -16.54
C VAL A 43 16.55 2.54 -16.87
N VAL A 44 16.19 3.25 -17.97
CA VAL A 44 14.80 3.30 -18.45
C VAL A 44 14.31 1.91 -18.86
N GLN A 45 15.13 1.14 -19.56
CA GLN A 45 14.79 -0.23 -19.98
C GLN A 45 14.65 -1.17 -18.78
N LEU A 46 15.54 -1.08 -17.78
CA LEU A 46 15.41 -1.83 -16.54
C LEU A 46 14.13 -1.45 -15.78
N GLY A 47 13.80 -0.16 -15.73
CA GLY A 47 12.55 0.32 -15.14
C GLY A 47 11.32 -0.20 -15.87
N ALA A 48 11.34 -0.17 -17.22
CA ALA A 48 10.26 -0.68 -18.04
C ALA A 48 10.08 -2.20 -17.90
N ASN A 49 11.18 -2.95 -17.89
CA ASN A 49 11.15 -4.41 -17.70
C ASN A 49 10.62 -4.75 -16.29
N ARG A 50 11.10 -4.04 -15.27
CA ARG A 50 10.61 -4.21 -13.88
C ARG A 50 9.13 -3.88 -13.77
N MET A 51 8.66 -2.81 -14.43
CA MET A 51 7.22 -2.51 -14.49
C MET A 51 6.43 -3.55 -15.26
N ALA A 52 6.99 -4.13 -16.34
CA ALA A 52 6.35 -5.20 -17.09
C ALA A 52 6.26 -6.49 -16.26
N ASP A 53 7.31 -6.83 -15.51
CA ASP A 53 7.33 -7.99 -14.61
C ASP A 53 6.40 -7.76 -13.42
N MET A 54 6.32 -6.54 -12.89
CA MET A 54 5.35 -6.15 -11.86
C MET A 54 3.92 -6.22 -12.38
N ARG A 55 3.67 -5.80 -13.62
CA ARG A 55 2.36 -5.96 -14.26
C ARG A 55 2.01 -7.43 -14.46
N LYS A 56 2.95 -8.29 -14.83
CA LYS A 56 2.73 -9.75 -14.92
C LYS A 56 2.49 -10.38 -13.56
N ALA A 57 3.20 -9.94 -12.53
CA ALA A 57 2.99 -10.41 -11.15
C ALA A 57 1.72 -9.81 -10.52
N ALA A 58 1.30 -8.61 -10.98
CA ALA A 58 0.08 -7.92 -10.56
C ALA A 58 -1.13 -8.21 -11.47
N THR A 59 -0.98 -8.97 -12.53
CA THR A 59 -2.10 -9.50 -13.29
C THR A 59 -2.73 -10.67 -12.50
N TYR A 60 -3.38 -10.31 -11.46
CA TYR A 60 -4.75 -10.73 -11.25
C TYR A 60 -5.42 -10.52 -12.62
N ASP A 61 -5.81 -11.64 -13.27
CA ASP A 61 -6.35 -11.53 -14.62
C ASP A 61 -7.71 -10.85 -14.54
N LEU A 62 -7.69 -9.50 -14.65
CA LEU A 62 -8.90 -8.66 -14.72
C LEU A 62 -9.86 -9.14 -15.82
N LYS A 63 -9.34 -9.87 -16.84
CA LYS A 63 -10.16 -10.49 -17.86
C LYS A 63 -10.89 -11.73 -17.33
N GLU A 64 -10.24 -12.56 -16.53
CA GLU A 64 -10.85 -13.72 -15.91
C GLU A 64 -11.86 -13.30 -14.85
N GLU A 65 -11.54 -12.29 -14.05
CA GLU A 65 -12.43 -11.73 -13.03
C GLU A 65 -13.62 -10.99 -13.69
N SER A 66 -13.37 -10.17 -14.70
CA SER A 66 -14.44 -9.51 -15.45
C SER A 66 -15.29 -10.51 -16.25
N ALA A 67 -14.72 -11.63 -16.69
CA ALA A 67 -15.49 -12.71 -17.31
C ALA A 67 -16.35 -13.47 -16.28
N ARG A 68 -15.84 -13.71 -15.09
CA ARG A 68 -16.58 -14.28 -13.96
C ARG A 68 -17.71 -13.36 -13.51
N ILE A 69 -17.44 -12.06 -13.38
CA ILE A 69 -18.45 -11.05 -13.02
C ILE A 69 -19.54 -10.98 -14.11
N ARG A 70 -19.19 -11.03 -15.40
CA ARG A 70 -20.16 -11.03 -16.50
C ARG A 70 -20.95 -12.34 -16.61
N ALA A 71 -20.32 -13.50 -16.37
CA ALA A 71 -20.97 -14.80 -16.38
C ALA A 71 -21.94 -14.99 -15.22
N ALA A 72 -21.75 -14.22 -14.15
CA ALA A 72 -22.54 -14.32 -12.94
C ALA A 72 -23.77 -13.38 -12.92
N GLY A 73 -23.97 -12.53 -13.96
CA GLY A 73 -25.10 -11.60 -14.08
C GLY A 73 -24.93 -10.30 -13.31
N GLU A 74 -25.56 -9.21 -13.77
CA GLU A 74 -25.41 -7.85 -13.29
C GLU A 74 -25.80 -7.62 -11.81
N ASP A 75 -26.31 -8.63 -11.12
CA ASP A 75 -26.85 -8.54 -9.75
C ASP A 75 -25.99 -9.23 -8.69
N ILE A 76 -24.76 -9.59 -9.05
CA ILE A 76 -23.83 -10.14 -8.08
C ILE A 76 -23.13 -9.02 -7.36
N THR A 77 -23.74 -8.59 -6.28
CA THR A 77 -22.96 -8.13 -5.13
C THR A 77 -21.97 -9.28 -4.80
N LEU A 78 -20.72 -8.97 -4.54
CA LEU A 78 -19.70 -9.95 -4.07
C LEU A 78 -20.24 -10.87 -2.94
N HIS A 79 -21.33 -10.51 -2.33
CA HIS A 79 -22.10 -11.31 -1.38
C HIS A 79 -22.65 -12.62 -2.01
N ALA A 80 -23.11 -12.59 -3.25
CA ALA A 80 -23.61 -13.80 -3.92
C ALA A 80 -22.47 -14.67 -4.49
N ALA A 81 -21.36 -14.06 -4.94
CA ALA A 81 -20.11 -14.78 -5.20
C ALA A 81 -19.53 -15.39 -3.91
N HIS A 82 -19.79 -14.76 -2.78
CA HIS A 82 -19.48 -15.24 -1.43
C HIS A 82 -20.29 -16.53 -1.10
N GLU A 83 -21.57 -16.55 -1.39
CA GLU A 83 -22.42 -17.73 -1.14
C GLU A 83 -22.13 -18.90 -2.10
N ALA A 84 -21.81 -18.63 -3.36
CA ALA A 84 -21.51 -19.68 -4.35
C ALA A 84 -20.17 -20.39 -4.10
N ASN A 85 -19.21 -19.75 -3.40
CA ASN A 85 -17.92 -20.32 -3.02
C ASN A 85 -17.86 -20.88 -1.59
N MET A 86 -18.98 -20.95 -0.89
CA MET A 86 -19.05 -21.42 0.52
C MET A 86 -18.66 -22.88 0.74
N HIS A 87 -18.28 -23.63 -0.30
CA HIS A 87 -17.83 -25.01 -0.17
C HIS A 87 -16.31 -25.20 -0.06
N HIS A 88 -15.52 -24.12 -0.04
CA HIS A 88 -14.10 -24.22 0.25
C HIS A 88 -13.85 -23.96 1.73
N VAL A 89 -14.04 -25.00 2.51
CA VAL A 89 -13.59 -25.09 3.92
C VAL A 89 -12.11 -24.71 3.97
N SER A 90 -11.74 -23.94 5.00
CA SER A 90 -10.33 -23.72 5.36
C SER A 90 -9.55 -25.05 5.27
N GLY A 91 -8.36 -25.01 4.69
CA GLY A 91 -7.44 -26.16 4.69
C GLY A 91 -6.89 -26.51 6.08
N TYR A 92 -7.34 -25.80 7.13
CA TYR A 92 -6.91 -25.98 8.51
C TYR A 92 -8.04 -26.50 9.40
N SER A 93 -7.71 -27.40 10.33
CA SER A 93 -8.54 -27.64 11.51
C SER A 93 -8.34 -26.51 12.55
N VAL A 94 -9.22 -26.41 13.55
CA VAL A 94 -9.06 -25.45 14.66
C VAL A 94 -7.73 -25.63 15.37
N ALA A 95 -7.35 -26.90 15.62
CA ALA A 95 -6.07 -27.23 16.26
C ALA A 95 -4.86 -26.80 15.43
N ASP A 96 -4.94 -26.95 14.08
CA ASP A 96 -3.86 -26.52 13.20
C ASP A 96 -3.69 -25.00 13.22
N ALA A 97 -4.79 -24.25 13.23
CA ALA A 97 -4.73 -22.80 13.30
C ALA A 97 -4.15 -22.30 14.63
N ASP A 98 -4.47 -22.95 15.74
CA ASP A 98 -3.91 -22.61 17.05
C ASP A 98 -2.41 -22.89 17.14
N ASN A 99 -1.94 -23.90 16.40
CA ASN A 99 -0.53 -24.29 16.34
C ASN A 99 0.30 -23.51 15.29
N LEU A 100 -0.31 -22.58 14.55
CA LEU A 100 0.42 -21.74 13.60
C LEU A 100 1.51 -20.89 14.26
N LEU A 101 1.29 -20.48 15.50
CA LEU A 101 2.17 -19.60 16.25
C LEU A 101 2.35 -20.14 17.68
N THR A 102 3.45 -19.74 18.31
CA THR A 102 3.69 -19.98 19.74
C THR A 102 2.76 -19.12 20.59
N LYS A 103 2.63 -19.45 21.88
CA LYS A 103 1.82 -18.67 22.83
C LYS A 103 2.28 -17.22 22.93
N ASP A 104 3.60 -17.00 22.92
CA ASP A 104 4.19 -15.66 23.01
C ASP A 104 3.91 -14.85 21.75
N GLU A 105 4.04 -15.46 20.56
CA GLU A 105 3.67 -14.82 19.29
C GLU A 105 2.17 -14.44 19.25
N TRP A 106 1.28 -15.33 19.73
CA TRP A 106 -0.15 -15.02 19.83
C TRP A 106 -0.42 -13.86 20.80
N ALA A 107 0.24 -13.83 21.95
CA ALA A 107 0.11 -12.77 22.94
C ALA A 107 0.57 -11.42 22.35
N GLU A 108 1.71 -11.42 21.68
CA GLU A 108 2.27 -10.22 21.05
C GLU A 108 1.38 -9.69 19.93
N LEU A 109 0.90 -10.56 19.02
CA LEU A 109 0.03 -10.16 17.91
C LEU A 109 -1.36 -9.66 18.36
N ASN A 110 -1.85 -10.16 19.50
CA ASN A 110 -3.12 -9.72 20.06
C ASN A 110 -2.99 -8.48 20.97
N SER A 111 -1.77 -7.93 21.10
CA SER A 111 -1.55 -6.74 21.91
C SER A 111 -2.22 -5.51 21.31
N MET A 112 -2.80 -4.68 22.16
CA MET A 112 -3.41 -3.41 21.80
C MET A 112 -2.73 -2.26 22.54
N ILE A 113 -2.60 -1.13 21.88
CA ILE A 113 -2.04 0.10 22.41
C ILE A 113 -3.18 1.05 22.77
N GLN A 114 -3.17 1.56 23.99
CA GLN A 114 -4.10 2.62 24.38
C GLN A 114 -3.65 3.96 23.80
N ILE A 115 -4.53 4.59 23.03
CA ILE A 115 -4.33 5.95 22.52
C ILE A 115 -5.10 6.90 23.45
N PRO A 116 -4.44 7.88 24.07
CA PRO A 116 -5.08 8.75 25.03
C PRO A 116 -6.13 9.67 24.40
N ALA A 117 -7.12 10.06 25.19
CA ALA A 117 -8.07 11.09 24.79
C ALA A 117 -7.36 12.42 24.46
N GLY A 118 -8.02 13.26 23.70
CA GLY A 118 -7.57 14.61 23.43
C GLY A 118 -7.55 14.98 21.95
N SER A 119 -7.26 16.24 21.71
CA SER A 119 -7.25 16.83 20.38
C SER A 119 -5.94 16.54 19.65
N PHE A 120 -6.01 16.47 18.33
CA PHE A 120 -4.86 16.43 17.42
C PHE A 120 -5.21 17.18 16.13
N THR A 121 -4.20 17.47 15.33
CA THR A 121 -4.39 18.06 14.01
C THR A 121 -4.46 16.95 12.96
N MET A 122 -5.56 16.89 12.22
CA MET A 122 -5.84 15.94 11.13
C MET A 122 -5.72 16.61 9.78
N GLY A 123 -5.26 15.88 8.77
CA GLY A 123 -5.04 16.41 7.43
C GLY A 123 -3.75 17.22 7.31
N THR A 124 -3.67 18.05 6.29
CA THR A 124 -2.48 18.87 6.03
C THR A 124 -2.82 20.14 5.25
N ASN A 125 -1.95 21.17 5.37
CA ASN A 125 -1.95 22.34 4.49
C ASN A 125 -0.71 22.35 3.56
N TYR A 126 -0.02 21.22 3.43
CA TYR A 126 1.13 21.13 2.54
C TYR A 126 0.68 21.27 1.07
N GLU A 127 1.26 22.24 0.36
CA GLU A 127 0.82 22.60 -1.00
C GLU A 127 0.88 21.46 -2.02
N ARG A 128 1.83 20.52 -1.83
CA ARG A 128 2.01 19.37 -2.71
C ARG A 128 1.20 18.14 -2.28
N ALA A 129 0.45 18.24 -1.19
CA ALA A 129 -0.47 17.17 -0.79
C ALA A 129 -1.69 17.18 -1.72
N ASP A 130 -2.29 16.01 -1.86
CA ASP A 130 -3.49 15.86 -2.66
C ASP A 130 -4.65 16.70 -2.08
N PRO A 131 -5.56 17.20 -2.92
CA PRO A 131 -6.68 18.03 -2.46
C PRO A 131 -7.52 17.37 -1.35
N GLN A 132 -7.73 16.04 -1.42
CA GLN A 132 -8.50 15.30 -0.44
C GLN A 132 -7.85 15.24 0.94
N ASP A 133 -6.54 15.48 1.04
CA ASP A 133 -5.80 15.45 2.30
C ASP A 133 -5.93 16.76 3.08
N ARG A 134 -6.57 17.78 2.49
CA ARG A 134 -6.74 19.14 3.00
C ARG A 134 -8.17 19.44 3.39
N PRO A 135 -8.39 20.42 4.29
CA PRO A 135 -7.40 21.20 5.03
C PRO A 135 -6.90 20.51 6.30
N LEU A 136 -5.83 21.07 6.89
CA LEU A 136 -5.47 20.79 8.27
C LEU A 136 -6.56 21.30 9.20
N HIS A 137 -7.07 20.46 10.08
CA HIS A 137 -8.12 20.80 11.03
C HIS A 137 -7.95 20.07 12.35
N THR A 138 -8.62 20.53 13.41
CA THR A 138 -8.50 19.93 14.73
C THR A 138 -9.64 18.93 14.95
N VAL A 139 -9.28 17.74 15.44
CA VAL A 139 -10.21 16.67 15.83
C VAL A 139 -9.94 16.29 17.27
N SER A 140 -11.00 16.11 18.08
CA SER A 140 -10.92 15.60 19.45
C SER A 140 -11.51 14.21 19.52
N LEU A 141 -10.75 13.27 20.10
CA LEU A 141 -11.15 11.88 20.24
C LEU A 141 -11.19 11.47 21.72
N PRO A 142 -12.13 10.60 22.12
CA PRO A 142 -12.05 9.89 23.40
C PRO A 142 -10.84 8.94 23.39
N PRO A 143 -10.48 8.34 24.53
CA PRO A 143 -9.47 7.29 24.55
C PRO A 143 -10.01 6.06 23.84
N TYR A 144 -9.13 5.35 23.14
CA TYR A 144 -9.44 4.09 22.46
C TYR A 144 -8.22 3.19 22.46
N TRP A 145 -8.41 1.92 22.09
CA TRP A 145 -7.34 0.94 21.91
C TRP A 145 -7.22 0.60 20.43
N MET A 146 -6.00 0.44 19.97
CA MET A 146 -5.68 0.05 18.60
C MET A 146 -4.75 -1.15 18.61
N ASP A 147 -4.98 -2.11 17.71
CA ASP A 147 -4.05 -3.23 17.51
C ASP A 147 -2.64 -2.69 17.25
N LYS A 148 -1.66 -3.21 17.97
CA LYS A 148 -0.26 -2.84 17.79
C LYS A 148 0.20 -3.16 16.37
N TYR A 149 -0.26 -4.26 15.83
CA TYR A 149 0.08 -4.78 14.50
C TYR A 149 -1.14 -4.83 13.58
N LEU A 150 -0.87 -4.92 12.28
CA LEU A 150 -1.85 -5.34 11.28
C LEU A 150 -2.36 -6.75 11.60
N VAL A 151 -3.60 -7.05 11.25
CA VAL A 151 -4.12 -8.42 11.36
C VAL A 151 -3.34 -9.32 10.42
N THR A 152 -2.77 -10.38 10.98
CA THR A 152 -1.93 -11.32 10.23
C THR A 152 -2.72 -12.47 9.60
N ASN A 153 -2.10 -13.15 8.63
CA ASN A 153 -2.68 -14.35 8.04
C ASN A 153 -3.02 -15.42 9.10
N ALA A 154 -2.16 -15.61 10.11
CA ALA A 154 -2.42 -16.57 11.19
C ALA A 154 -3.65 -16.19 12.02
N GLN A 155 -3.82 -14.91 12.37
CA GLN A 155 -5.01 -14.44 13.08
C GLN A 155 -6.27 -14.59 12.23
N TYR A 156 -6.18 -14.30 10.94
CA TYR A 156 -7.31 -14.42 10.02
C TYR A 156 -7.72 -15.88 9.78
N ALA A 157 -6.79 -16.83 9.82
CA ALA A 157 -7.09 -18.26 9.71
C ALA A 157 -8.04 -18.74 10.83
N ARG A 158 -7.85 -18.28 12.06
CA ARG A 158 -8.76 -18.58 13.17
C ARG A 158 -10.19 -18.10 12.90
N PHE A 159 -10.31 -16.90 12.33
CA PHE A 159 -11.61 -16.35 11.94
C PHE A 159 -12.29 -17.19 10.84
N VAL A 160 -11.55 -17.51 9.78
CA VAL A 160 -12.05 -18.33 8.68
C VAL A 160 -12.60 -19.66 9.17
N ILE A 161 -11.85 -20.33 10.06
CA ILE A 161 -12.23 -21.61 10.63
C ILE A 161 -13.45 -21.50 11.55
N ALA A 162 -13.43 -20.48 12.44
CA ALA A 162 -14.47 -20.31 13.45
C ALA A 162 -15.84 -19.93 12.85
N THR A 163 -15.84 -19.28 11.69
CA THR A 163 -17.05 -18.72 11.08
C THR A 163 -17.42 -19.31 9.74
N SER A 164 -16.57 -20.19 9.21
CA SER A 164 -16.66 -20.68 7.82
C SER A 164 -16.65 -19.53 6.79
N HIS A 165 -16.01 -18.41 7.17
CA HIS A 165 -15.83 -17.29 6.26
C HIS A 165 -14.92 -17.67 5.10
N ARG A 166 -15.09 -17.01 3.96
CA ARG A 166 -14.25 -17.21 2.79
C ARG A 166 -12.76 -16.94 3.11
N PRO A 167 -11.84 -17.86 2.75
CA PRO A 167 -10.41 -17.55 2.82
C PRO A 167 -10.03 -16.40 1.88
N PRO A 168 -8.94 -15.66 2.16
CA PRO A 168 -8.36 -14.70 1.22
C PRO A 168 -8.08 -15.32 -0.15
N LEU A 169 -8.25 -14.53 -1.22
CA LEU A 169 -8.14 -15.04 -2.60
C LEU A 169 -6.76 -15.58 -2.96
N ASN A 170 -5.71 -15.15 -2.27
CA ASN A 170 -4.34 -15.63 -2.44
C ASN A 170 -4.03 -16.91 -1.65
N TRP A 171 -4.96 -17.41 -0.82
CA TRP A 171 -4.77 -18.68 -0.11
C TRP A 171 -5.20 -19.85 -0.99
N LYS A 172 -4.24 -20.49 -1.64
CA LYS A 172 -4.52 -21.67 -2.45
C LYS A 172 -5.11 -22.79 -1.59
N ASN A 173 -6.28 -23.29 -1.96
CA ASN A 173 -7.03 -24.29 -1.20
C ASN A 173 -7.32 -23.89 0.25
N GLY A 174 -7.45 -22.59 0.53
CA GLY A 174 -7.71 -22.08 1.87
C GLY A 174 -6.51 -22.19 2.83
N VAL A 175 -5.30 -22.37 2.31
CA VAL A 175 -4.07 -22.51 3.08
C VAL A 175 -3.20 -21.26 2.94
N ILE A 176 -2.68 -20.75 4.07
CA ILE A 176 -1.74 -19.64 4.10
C ILE A 176 -0.50 -20.00 3.26
N PRO A 177 -0.02 -19.11 2.37
CA PRO A 177 1.22 -19.36 1.65
C PRO A 177 2.41 -19.58 2.61
N ASP A 178 3.34 -20.45 2.23
CA ASP A 178 4.48 -20.80 3.05
C ASP A 178 5.30 -19.57 3.49
N GLY A 179 5.59 -19.47 4.79
CA GLY A 179 6.35 -18.37 5.37
C GLY A 179 5.55 -17.07 5.58
N GLU A 180 4.25 -17.04 5.27
CA GLU A 180 3.45 -15.80 5.31
C GLU A 180 2.54 -15.68 6.54
N LYS A 181 2.62 -16.57 7.53
CA LYS A 181 1.75 -16.56 8.72
C LYS A 181 1.80 -15.24 9.51
N MET A 182 2.98 -14.59 9.55
CA MET A 182 3.22 -13.31 10.24
C MET A 182 3.07 -12.08 9.33
N ARG A 183 2.76 -12.26 8.04
CA ARG A 183 2.45 -11.14 7.14
C ARG A 183 1.02 -10.65 7.36
N PRO A 184 0.74 -9.37 7.07
CA PRO A 184 -0.64 -8.88 7.05
C PRO A 184 -1.50 -9.75 6.14
N VAL A 185 -2.72 -10.02 6.55
CA VAL A 185 -3.71 -10.59 5.64
C VAL A 185 -4.04 -9.59 4.55
N THR A 186 -4.03 -10.04 3.30
CA THR A 186 -4.36 -9.25 2.11
C THR A 186 -5.35 -10.00 1.22
N MET A 187 -5.74 -9.42 0.09
CA MET A 187 -6.75 -10.00 -0.81
C MET A 187 -8.11 -10.18 -0.12
N ILE A 188 -8.43 -9.25 0.78
CA ILE A 188 -9.69 -9.16 1.51
C ILE A 188 -10.38 -7.82 1.21
N THR A 189 -11.68 -7.81 1.26
CA THR A 189 -12.52 -6.62 1.08
C THR A 189 -12.72 -5.88 2.41
N TRP A 190 -13.26 -4.66 2.34
CA TRP A 190 -13.70 -3.93 3.54
C TRP A 190 -14.75 -4.72 4.35
N TYR A 191 -15.63 -5.44 3.66
CA TYR A 191 -16.65 -6.29 4.32
C TYR A 191 -16.01 -7.44 5.08
N ASP A 192 -14.99 -8.10 4.49
CA ASP A 192 -14.23 -9.17 5.13
C ASP A 192 -13.50 -8.66 6.38
N ALA A 193 -12.86 -7.48 6.28
CA ALA A 193 -12.18 -6.82 7.40
C ALA A 193 -13.16 -6.46 8.54
N THR A 194 -14.35 -5.95 8.18
CA THR A 194 -15.42 -5.62 9.14
C THR A 194 -15.97 -6.89 9.82
N ALA A 195 -16.16 -7.97 9.06
CA ALA A 195 -16.62 -9.25 9.61
C ALA A 195 -15.61 -9.84 10.60
N TYR A 196 -14.32 -9.80 10.25
CA TYR A 196 -13.26 -10.21 11.17
C TYR A 196 -13.27 -9.36 12.46
N ALA A 197 -13.29 -8.04 12.32
CA ALA A 197 -13.26 -7.14 13.46
C ALA A 197 -14.43 -7.42 14.42
N LYS A 198 -15.64 -7.61 13.89
CA LYS A 198 -16.83 -7.97 14.67
C LYS A 198 -16.65 -9.33 15.38
N TRP A 199 -16.15 -10.34 14.68
CA TRP A 199 -15.89 -11.66 15.26
C TRP A 199 -14.88 -11.57 16.41
N ALA A 200 -13.82 -10.77 16.25
CA ALA A 200 -12.81 -10.53 17.27
C ALA A 200 -13.30 -9.67 18.47
N GLY A 201 -14.56 -9.22 18.46
CA GLY A 201 -15.10 -8.31 19.47
C GLY A 201 -14.54 -6.89 19.38
N LYS A 202 -14.09 -6.50 18.19
CA LYS A 202 -13.44 -5.23 17.85
C LYS A 202 -14.22 -4.52 16.74
N ARG A 203 -13.70 -3.43 16.25
CA ARG A 203 -14.17 -2.71 15.08
C ARG A 203 -12.99 -2.24 14.21
N LEU A 204 -13.25 -1.81 12.99
CA LEU A 204 -12.26 -1.04 12.25
C LEU A 204 -12.04 0.31 12.94
N PRO A 205 -10.84 0.89 12.87
CA PRO A 205 -10.62 2.25 13.34
C PRO A 205 -11.38 3.25 12.47
N THR A 206 -11.77 4.38 13.05
CA THR A 206 -12.10 5.54 12.23
C THR A 206 -10.83 6.10 11.60
N GLU A 207 -11.01 6.82 10.50
CA GLU A 207 -9.90 7.50 9.83
C GLU A 207 -9.16 8.44 10.78
N ALA A 208 -9.89 9.18 11.62
CA ALA A 208 -9.31 10.08 12.60
C ALA A 208 -8.53 9.33 13.71
N GLU A 209 -9.02 8.19 14.17
CA GLU A 209 -8.29 7.34 15.11
C GLU A 209 -7.02 6.80 14.49
N TRP A 210 -7.10 6.33 13.25
CA TRP A 210 -5.94 5.84 12.53
C TRP A 210 -4.86 6.93 12.41
N GLU A 211 -5.24 8.14 11.97
CA GLU A 211 -4.29 9.24 11.79
C GLU A 211 -3.67 9.70 13.12
N LYS A 212 -4.48 9.82 14.19
CA LYS A 212 -3.96 10.15 15.52
C LYS A 212 -2.96 9.08 16.01
N ALA A 213 -3.28 7.80 15.84
CA ALA A 213 -2.39 6.71 16.22
C ALA A 213 -1.06 6.73 15.43
N ALA A 214 -1.11 7.14 14.16
CA ALA A 214 0.06 7.21 13.30
C ALA A 214 0.97 8.38 13.62
N ARG A 215 0.41 9.60 13.77
CA ARG A 215 1.19 10.85 13.81
C ARG A 215 1.32 11.48 15.20
N GLY A 216 0.57 11.01 16.19
CA GLY A 216 0.54 11.65 17.50
C GLY A 216 -0.21 12.98 17.49
N THR A 217 0.28 13.94 18.30
CA THR A 217 -0.33 15.27 18.46
C THR A 217 0.51 16.43 17.90
N ASP A 218 1.72 16.15 17.45
CA ASP A 218 2.67 17.17 16.96
C ASP A 218 2.61 17.39 15.44
N GLY A 219 1.75 16.66 14.73
CA GLY A 219 1.49 16.88 13.32
C GLY A 219 2.57 16.34 12.36
N ARG A 220 3.44 15.44 12.83
CA ARG A 220 4.52 14.85 12.04
C ARG A 220 4.02 14.16 10.76
N ARG A 221 4.88 14.16 9.73
CA ARG A 221 4.54 13.63 8.41
C ARG A 221 4.59 12.10 8.37
N TRP A 222 5.55 11.48 9.01
CA TRP A 222 5.67 10.03 9.18
C TRP A 222 5.64 9.66 10.66
N PRO A 223 5.36 8.41 11.01
CA PRO A 223 5.27 8.00 12.43
C PRO A 223 6.49 8.37 13.28
N TRP A 224 7.65 8.48 12.67
CA TRP A 224 8.92 8.81 13.34
C TRP A 224 9.36 10.27 13.20
N GLY A 225 8.67 11.11 12.41
CA GLY A 225 9.03 12.54 12.22
C GLY A 225 8.74 13.05 10.81
N ASP A 226 9.44 14.11 10.40
CA ASP A 226 9.18 14.82 9.14
C ASP A 226 10.08 14.40 7.98
N LYS A 227 11.05 13.54 8.23
CA LYS A 227 11.95 13.03 7.20
C LYS A 227 11.58 11.62 6.79
N MET A 228 11.58 11.36 5.48
CA MET A 228 11.44 10.03 4.94
C MET A 228 12.72 9.23 5.21
N GLU A 229 12.58 8.08 5.89
CA GLU A 229 13.67 7.17 6.25
C GLU A 229 13.32 5.77 5.70
N PRO A 230 13.90 5.38 4.54
CA PRO A 230 13.50 4.15 3.82
C PRO A 230 13.71 2.85 4.61
N GLU A 231 14.57 2.88 5.63
CA GLU A 231 14.86 1.74 6.50
C GLU A 231 13.79 1.49 7.57
N ARG A 232 12.82 2.41 7.71
CA ARG A 232 11.76 2.35 8.72
C ARG A 232 10.43 1.81 8.21
N LEU A 233 10.33 1.53 6.90
CA LEU A 233 9.06 1.08 6.30
C LEU A 233 9.29 0.21 5.06
N ASN A 234 8.25 -0.50 4.67
CA ASN A 234 8.19 -1.22 3.40
C ASN A 234 7.35 -0.45 2.38
N THR A 235 7.99 0.17 1.41
CA THR A 235 7.34 0.96 0.35
C THR A 235 8.14 0.90 -0.95
N TYR A 236 7.60 1.43 -2.01
CA TYR A 236 8.25 1.59 -3.31
C TYR A 236 8.89 0.30 -3.85
N TYR A 237 8.18 -0.83 -3.70
CA TYR A 237 8.63 -2.17 -4.13
C TYR A 237 9.94 -2.64 -3.51
N ASN A 238 10.39 -2.04 -2.41
CA ASN A 238 11.68 -2.35 -1.78
C ASN A 238 11.83 -3.85 -1.45
N LYS A 239 10.76 -4.50 -0.98
CA LYS A 239 10.73 -5.93 -0.68
C LYS A 239 9.96 -6.76 -1.71
N GLY A 240 9.29 -6.12 -2.67
CA GLY A 240 8.49 -6.79 -3.70
C GLY A 240 7.20 -7.45 -3.23
N SER A 241 6.90 -7.42 -1.94
CA SER A 241 5.68 -7.92 -1.29
C SER A 241 5.54 -7.34 0.11
N ALA A 242 4.40 -7.56 0.77
CA ALA A 242 4.24 -7.27 2.19
C ALA A 242 5.27 -8.04 3.03
N THR A 243 5.72 -7.46 4.14
CA THR A 243 6.64 -8.06 5.10
C THR A 243 5.91 -8.49 6.38
N ASN A 244 6.56 -9.28 7.22
CA ASN A 244 6.03 -9.58 8.55
C ASN A 244 5.82 -8.30 9.34
N VAL A 245 4.75 -8.26 10.13
CA VAL A 245 4.29 -7.07 10.86
C VAL A 245 5.26 -6.54 11.93
N ASN A 246 6.31 -7.27 12.25
CA ASN A 246 7.35 -6.88 13.21
C ASN A 246 8.70 -6.53 12.54
N THR A 247 8.71 -6.35 11.23
CA THR A 247 9.96 -6.17 10.45
C THR A 247 10.63 -4.82 10.71
N TYR A 248 9.87 -3.77 10.98
CA TYR A 248 10.37 -2.41 11.10
C TYR A 248 10.14 -1.79 12.49
N PRO A 249 10.83 -2.28 13.56
CA PRO A 249 10.56 -1.79 14.92
C PRO A 249 10.86 -0.30 15.10
N ASN A 250 11.79 0.25 14.33
CA ASN A 250 12.12 1.69 14.34
C ASN A 250 11.12 2.55 13.53
N GLY A 251 10.15 1.93 12.86
CA GLY A 251 9.05 2.58 12.13
C GLY A 251 7.80 2.80 12.98
N ALA A 252 7.84 2.45 14.26
CA ALA A 252 6.71 2.58 15.16
C ALA A 252 6.26 4.04 15.32
N SER A 253 4.95 4.22 15.53
CA SER A 253 4.36 5.52 15.85
C SER A 253 4.78 6.03 17.24
N PRO A 254 4.49 7.30 17.59
CA PRO A 254 4.76 7.83 18.94
C PRO A 254 4.15 7.01 20.07
N TYR A 255 3.09 6.30 19.79
CA TYR A 255 2.41 5.42 20.74
C TYR A 255 2.92 3.98 20.72
N GLY A 256 3.78 3.62 19.76
CA GLY A 256 4.29 2.25 19.60
C GLY A 256 3.46 1.37 18.67
N VAL A 257 2.53 1.94 17.90
CA VAL A 257 1.79 1.21 16.86
C VAL A 257 2.69 1.00 15.65
N MET A 258 2.74 -0.23 15.14
CA MET A 258 3.65 -0.65 14.08
C MET A 258 3.01 -0.48 12.69
N ASP A 259 3.85 -0.37 11.65
CA ASP A 259 3.43 -0.33 10.24
C ASP A 259 2.41 0.78 9.89
N MET A 260 2.42 1.90 10.64
CA MET A 260 1.55 3.04 10.34
C MET A 260 2.03 3.87 9.13
N ALA A 261 3.02 3.38 8.41
CA ALA A 261 3.50 3.88 7.13
C ALA A 261 4.06 2.71 6.31
N GLY A 262 3.49 2.47 5.14
CA GLY A 262 3.90 1.39 4.24
C GLY A 262 3.36 0.01 4.65
N ASN A 263 3.94 -1.02 4.11
CA ASN A 263 3.55 -2.42 4.19
C ASN A 263 2.23 -2.69 3.44
N VAL A 264 1.07 -2.35 3.99
CA VAL A 264 -0.23 -2.43 3.31
C VAL A 264 -1.08 -1.19 3.58
N ASP A 265 -1.87 -0.76 2.61
CA ASP A 265 -2.94 0.23 2.82
C ASP A 265 -4.01 -0.38 3.73
N GLU A 266 -4.48 0.37 4.72
CA GLU A 266 -5.36 -0.13 5.78
C GLU A 266 -6.80 0.38 5.64
N TRP A 267 -7.75 -0.53 5.61
CA TRP A 267 -9.16 -0.20 5.66
C TRP A 267 -9.55 0.49 6.95
N THR A 268 -10.25 1.62 6.84
CA THR A 268 -10.94 2.28 7.96
C THR A 268 -12.46 2.15 7.82
N VAL A 269 -13.22 2.51 8.85
CA VAL A 269 -14.68 2.41 8.81
C VAL A 269 -15.32 3.47 7.93
N ASP A 270 -14.64 4.61 7.72
CA ASP A 270 -15.21 5.82 7.15
C ASP A 270 -15.45 5.71 5.65
N ASP A 271 -16.51 6.38 5.20
CA ASP A 271 -16.71 6.67 3.80
C ASP A 271 -15.77 7.78 3.36
N PHE A 272 -15.26 7.67 2.13
CA PHE A 272 -14.39 8.70 1.57
C PHE A 272 -15.21 9.95 1.24
N ALA A 273 -15.08 10.97 2.07
CA ALA A 273 -15.79 12.24 1.98
C ALA A 273 -14.82 13.43 2.18
N PRO A 274 -15.16 14.64 1.70
CA PRO A 274 -14.34 15.82 1.91
C PRO A 274 -14.23 16.14 3.41
N TYR A 275 -13.06 16.63 3.81
CA TYR A 275 -12.91 17.19 5.14
C TYR A 275 -13.73 18.48 5.30
N PRO A 276 -14.16 18.83 6.52
CA PRO A 276 -14.86 20.09 6.78
C PRO A 276 -14.05 21.28 6.27
N GLY A 277 -14.66 22.12 5.43
CA GLY A 277 -14.01 23.29 4.82
C GLY A 277 -13.00 22.96 3.70
N GLY A 278 -12.93 21.71 3.26
CA GLY A 278 -12.09 21.29 2.14
C GLY A 278 -12.59 21.82 0.80
N ASP A 279 -11.66 22.08 -0.10
CA ASP A 279 -11.87 22.61 -1.46
C ASP A 279 -11.67 21.56 -2.56
N ALA A 280 -11.46 20.30 -2.16
CA ALA A 280 -11.29 19.21 -3.11
C ALA A 280 -12.54 19.03 -3.98
N PRO A 281 -12.37 18.80 -5.31
CA PRO A 281 -13.49 18.61 -6.22
C PRO A 281 -14.44 17.50 -5.76
N VAL A 282 -15.74 17.75 -5.76
CA VAL A 282 -16.77 16.78 -5.31
C VAL A 282 -16.70 15.48 -6.13
N ASP A 283 -16.36 15.57 -7.41
CA ASP A 283 -16.24 14.43 -8.31
C ASP A 283 -15.18 13.41 -7.84
N LEU A 284 -14.16 13.87 -7.11
CA LEU A 284 -13.15 13.00 -6.50
C LEU A 284 -13.76 12.00 -5.51
N PHE A 285 -14.80 12.40 -4.78
CA PHE A 285 -15.49 11.58 -3.78
C PHE A 285 -16.65 10.76 -4.36
N GLN A 286 -16.93 10.91 -5.66
CA GLN A 286 -18.00 10.22 -6.36
C GLN A 286 -17.51 9.12 -7.31
N GLY A 287 -16.20 8.84 -7.34
CA GLY A 287 -15.61 7.86 -8.24
C GLY A 287 -15.64 8.28 -9.72
N LYS A 288 -15.71 9.57 -9.98
CA LYS A 288 -15.65 10.13 -11.32
C LYS A 288 -14.21 10.43 -11.68
N ILE A 289 -13.69 9.79 -12.70
CA ILE A 289 -12.34 10.03 -13.18
C ILE A 289 -12.42 10.85 -14.47
N PRO A 290 -11.73 12.00 -14.55
CA PRO A 290 -11.60 12.73 -15.80
C PRO A 290 -10.76 11.90 -16.78
N VAL A 291 -11.34 11.56 -17.92
CA VAL A 291 -10.66 10.83 -19.01
C VAL A 291 -10.45 11.78 -20.18
N ALA A 292 -9.21 11.93 -20.63
CA ALA A 292 -8.90 12.63 -21.86
C ALA A 292 -9.52 11.85 -23.05
N THR A 293 -10.42 12.47 -23.79
CA THR A 293 -11.14 11.81 -24.87
C THR A 293 -10.39 11.77 -26.19
N ASN A 294 -9.50 12.72 -26.45
CA ASN A 294 -8.45 12.70 -27.50
C ASN A 294 -7.49 13.90 -27.33
N GLU A 295 -6.34 13.87 -28.02
CA GLU A 295 -5.33 14.95 -27.95
C GLU A 295 -5.78 16.30 -28.54
N LYS A 296 -6.86 16.32 -29.31
CA LYS A 296 -7.34 17.54 -29.99
C LYS A 296 -8.40 18.28 -29.17
N ASP A 297 -9.18 17.59 -28.38
CA ASP A 297 -10.16 18.19 -27.48
C ASP A 297 -9.59 18.30 -26.07
N LYS A 298 -9.16 19.50 -25.72
CA LYS A 298 -8.66 19.79 -24.34
C LYS A 298 -9.75 19.68 -23.26
N ALA A 299 -10.96 19.29 -23.63
CA ALA A 299 -12.05 19.04 -22.68
C ALA A 299 -12.00 17.58 -22.19
N MET A 300 -11.63 17.41 -20.93
CA MET A 300 -11.73 16.12 -20.25
C MET A 300 -13.21 15.78 -20.06
N LYS A 301 -13.65 14.63 -20.57
CA LYS A 301 -14.95 14.07 -20.18
C LYS A 301 -14.80 13.34 -18.85
N VAL A 302 -15.66 13.67 -17.93
CA VAL A 302 -15.78 12.93 -16.67
C VAL A 302 -16.57 11.66 -16.96
N VAL A 303 -15.96 10.50 -16.73
CA VAL A 303 -16.60 9.19 -16.92
C VAL A 303 -16.88 8.59 -15.54
N ASP A 304 -18.13 8.20 -15.34
CA ASP A 304 -18.51 7.35 -14.21
C ASP A 304 -17.87 5.96 -14.39
N MET A 305 -16.76 5.71 -13.70
CA MET A 305 -16.10 4.40 -13.71
C MET A 305 -16.83 3.38 -12.84
N VAL A 306 -17.82 3.83 -12.06
CA VAL A 306 -18.48 3.02 -11.03
C VAL A 306 -19.87 2.65 -11.53
N PRO A 307 -20.25 1.36 -11.54
CA PRO A 307 -21.63 0.96 -11.70
C PRO A 307 -22.53 1.73 -10.72
N THR A 308 -23.69 2.17 -11.15
CA THR A 308 -24.63 2.98 -10.34
C THR A 308 -24.95 2.35 -8.98
N THR A 309 -24.90 1.02 -8.90
CA THR A 309 -25.11 0.21 -7.69
C THR A 309 -23.99 0.34 -6.65
N LEU A 310 -22.82 0.83 -7.04
CA LEU A 310 -21.64 0.98 -6.17
C LEU A 310 -21.34 2.46 -5.82
N LYS A 311 -22.12 3.41 -6.37
CA LYS A 311 -21.96 4.84 -6.05
C LYS A 311 -22.09 5.06 -4.53
N GLY A 312 -21.14 5.81 -3.95
CA GLY A 312 -21.13 6.13 -2.53
C GLY A 312 -20.57 5.05 -1.60
N LYS A 313 -20.00 3.96 -2.14
CA LYS A 313 -19.37 2.90 -1.35
C LYS A 313 -17.84 2.95 -1.35
N TYR A 314 -17.25 4.12 -1.55
CA TYR A 314 -15.84 4.33 -1.35
C TYR A 314 -15.51 4.40 0.13
N LYS A 315 -14.54 3.60 0.55
CA LYS A 315 -14.00 3.60 1.90
C LYS A 315 -12.61 4.22 1.90
N VAL A 316 -12.23 4.75 3.04
CA VAL A 316 -10.89 5.33 3.21
C VAL A 316 -9.89 4.22 3.51
N LEU A 317 -8.78 4.27 2.79
CA LEU A 317 -7.56 3.53 3.04
C LEU A 317 -6.46 4.47 3.51
N ARG A 318 -5.62 4.01 4.41
CA ARG A 318 -4.58 4.80 5.05
C ARG A 318 -3.25 4.06 5.08
N GLY A 319 -2.14 4.82 5.23
CA GLY A 319 -0.80 4.30 5.51
C GLY A 319 0.08 4.06 4.30
N GLY A 320 -0.49 3.89 3.11
CA GLY A 320 0.26 3.48 1.93
C GLY A 320 0.75 2.03 2.03
N SER A 321 1.36 1.52 0.97
CA SER A 321 1.70 0.11 0.89
C SER A 321 3.10 -0.12 0.32
N TRP A 322 3.51 -1.39 0.28
CA TRP A 322 4.76 -1.81 -0.33
C TRP A 322 4.87 -1.46 -1.83
N LYS A 323 3.74 -1.23 -2.51
CA LYS A 323 3.65 -0.76 -3.90
C LYS A 323 3.65 0.76 -4.05
N GLY A 324 3.20 1.48 -3.02
CA GLY A 324 3.03 2.91 -3.05
C GLY A 324 4.36 3.67 -3.13
N ASP A 325 4.28 4.92 -3.61
CA ASP A 325 5.41 5.83 -3.50
C ASP A 325 5.55 6.34 -2.05
N PRO A 326 6.71 6.90 -1.67
CA PRO A 326 6.93 7.37 -0.32
C PRO A 326 5.97 8.47 0.17
N PHE A 327 5.40 9.27 -0.73
CA PHE A 327 4.46 10.33 -0.34
C PHE A 327 3.11 9.75 0.07
N SER A 328 2.68 8.64 -0.55
CA SER A 328 1.46 7.94 -0.18
C SER A 328 1.53 7.30 1.22
N THR A 329 2.72 7.23 1.82
CA THR A 329 2.91 6.73 3.19
C THR A 329 2.88 7.81 4.26
N ALA A 330 2.63 9.07 3.88
CA ALA A 330 2.48 10.15 4.84
C ALA A 330 1.23 9.93 5.73
N THR A 331 1.35 10.23 7.01
CA THR A 331 0.29 9.99 8.00
C THR A 331 -1.05 10.65 7.67
N TYR A 332 -1.03 11.74 6.93
CA TYR A 332 -2.23 12.47 6.48
C TYR A 332 -2.80 11.97 5.15
N HIS A 333 -2.05 11.16 4.37
CA HIS A 333 -2.49 10.75 3.04
C HIS A 333 -3.72 9.84 3.10
N ARG A 334 -4.68 10.13 2.25
CA ARG A 334 -5.97 9.45 2.12
C ARG A 334 -6.10 8.82 0.75
N LYS A 335 -6.50 7.57 0.70
CA LYS A 335 -6.74 6.85 -0.54
C LYS A 335 -8.17 6.28 -0.51
N PRO A 336 -8.97 6.49 -1.56
CA PRO A 336 -10.26 5.82 -1.69
C PRO A 336 -10.12 4.49 -2.40
N ASP A 337 -10.93 3.50 -1.99
CA ASP A 337 -11.27 2.40 -2.88
C ASP A 337 -12.65 1.83 -2.56
N TRP A 338 -13.16 0.99 -3.45
CA TRP A 338 -14.47 0.38 -3.29
C TRP A 338 -14.46 -0.66 -2.16
N ALA A 339 -15.51 -0.64 -1.35
CA ALA A 339 -15.64 -1.54 -0.21
C ALA A 339 -15.56 -3.03 -0.59
N ASN A 340 -15.89 -3.38 -1.81
CA ASN A 340 -15.86 -4.74 -2.35
C ASN A 340 -14.57 -5.08 -3.13
N TYR A 341 -13.63 -4.14 -3.23
CA TYR A 341 -12.35 -4.40 -3.89
C TYR A 341 -11.35 -5.05 -2.92
N ALA A 342 -10.59 -6.00 -3.44
CA ALA A 342 -9.54 -6.70 -2.69
C ALA A 342 -8.23 -6.62 -3.46
N SER A 343 -7.12 -6.42 -2.76
CA SER A 343 -5.78 -6.31 -3.37
C SER A 343 -4.72 -6.96 -2.48
N ASP A 344 -3.60 -7.35 -3.10
CA ASP A 344 -2.42 -7.89 -2.42
C ASP A 344 -1.63 -6.86 -1.60
N PHE A 345 -2.11 -5.61 -1.59
CA PHE A 345 -1.55 -4.51 -0.81
C PHE A 345 -2.60 -3.79 0.05
N TYR A 346 -3.80 -4.35 0.23
CA TYR A 346 -4.82 -3.90 1.18
C TYR A 346 -4.94 -4.89 2.32
N GLY A 347 -4.86 -4.36 3.53
CA GLY A 347 -5.02 -5.07 4.79
C GLY A 347 -5.82 -4.24 5.77
N PHE A 348 -5.70 -4.52 7.05
CA PHE A 348 -6.39 -3.77 8.10
C PHE A 348 -5.82 -4.06 9.48
N ARG A 349 -6.16 -3.22 10.42
CA ARG A 349 -6.06 -3.45 11.87
C ARG A 349 -7.36 -3.13 12.54
N CYS A 350 -7.53 -3.54 13.80
CA CYS A 350 -8.73 -3.24 14.56
C CYS A 350 -8.49 -2.20 15.64
N ALA A 351 -9.58 -1.55 16.05
CA ALA A 351 -9.68 -0.70 17.22
C ALA A 351 -10.76 -1.22 18.17
N SER A 352 -10.74 -0.72 19.40
CA SER A 352 -11.75 -1.02 20.43
C SER A 352 -11.95 0.17 21.35
N ASP A 353 -13.17 0.35 21.87
CA ASP A 353 -13.51 1.41 22.82
C ASP A 353 -13.15 1.05 24.26
N ALA A 354 -12.80 -0.20 24.51
CA ALA A 354 -12.38 -0.72 25.80
C ALA A 354 -11.24 -1.72 25.64
N PRO A 355 -10.41 -1.95 26.68
CA PRO A 355 -9.38 -2.98 26.62
C PRO A 355 -10.03 -4.34 26.43
N ILE A 356 -9.61 -5.06 25.40
CA ILE A 356 -10.05 -6.43 25.21
C ILE A 356 -9.20 -7.30 26.14
N GLN A 357 -9.80 -7.74 27.22
CA GLN A 357 -9.21 -8.78 28.03
C GLN A 357 -9.18 -10.06 27.18
N GLY A 358 -7.99 -10.56 26.90
CA GLY A 358 -7.79 -11.79 26.13
C GLY A 358 -8.66 -12.90 26.73
N LYS A 359 -9.83 -13.15 26.17
CA LYS A 359 -10.49 -14.43 26.36
C LYS A 359 -9.65 -15.41 25.57
N GLY A 360 -8.70 -16.04 26.24
CA GLY A 360 -8.16 -17.30 25.75
C GLY A 360 -9.33 -18.25 25.54
N LYS A 361 -9.76 -18.38 24.30
CA LYS A 361 -10.59 -19.48 23.82
C LYS A 361 -9.88 -20.11 22.66
#